data_8e937bcac4f1f204303231bf67de407d
#
_entry.id   8e937bcac4f1f204303231bf67de407d
#
_cell.length_a   1.000
_cell.length_b   1.000
_cell.length_c   1.000
_cell.angle_alpha   90.00
_cell.angle_beta   90.00
_cell.angle_gamma   90.00
#
_symmetry.space_group_name_H-M   'P 1'
#
loop_
_entity.id
_entity.type
_entity.pdbx_description
1 polymer ?
#
loop_
_entity_poly.entity_id
_entity_poly.type
_entity_poly.pdbx_seq_one_letter_code
_entity_poly.pdbx_strand_id
1 'polypeptide(L)'
;MKNILFATSEAVPFIKTGGLADVAGSLPKYFDKRYFDIRVILPKYACMKQEWKDKMNYITHFYMDLGYKNCYVGIMHMEYEGIQFYFIDNEYYFSGPKPYDGGTWDLEKFAFFSKAVLSVLPVIGFRPDIIHCHDWQRSEE
;
A
#
# COMPACT_ATOMS: atom_id res chain seq x y z
N MET A 1 -2.48 6.67 -22.50
CA MET A 1 -2.95 6.67 -21.10
C MET A 1 -1.75 6.71 -20.16
N LYS A 2 -1.79 7.58 -19.18
CA LYS A 2 -0.73 7.66 -18.16
C LYS A 2 -1.06 6.72 -17.01
N ASN A 3 -0.05 5.99 -16.56
CA ASN A 3 -0.18 5.09 -15.42
C ASN A 3 0.37 5.77 -14.18
N ILE A 4 -0.47 5.87 -13.15
CA ILE A 4 -0.09 6.53 -11.89
C ILE A 4 -0.32 5.56 -10.74
N LEU A 5 0.71 5.41 -9.92
CA LEU A 5 0.62 4.62 -8.70
C LEU A 5 0.70 5.52 -7.49
N PHE A 6 -0.28 5.41 -6.60
CA PHE A 6 -0.23 6.04 -5.29
C PHE A 6 0.23 5.01 -4.28
N ALA A 7 1.40 5.21 -3.71
CA ALA A 7 1.94 4.36 -2.66
C ALA A 7 1.76 5.10 -1.33
N THR A 8 0.97 4.55 -0.43
CA THR A 8 0.59 5.23 0.80
C THR A 8 0.59 4.27 1.98
N SER A 9 0.82 4.80 3.18
CA SER A 9 0.76 4.01 4.39
C SER A 9 -0.66 3.85 4.92
N GLU A 10 -1.59 4.71 4.49
CA GLU A 10 -2.99 4.61 4.90
C GLU A 10 -3.89 5.22 3.84
N ALA A 11 -5.14 4.76 3.78
CA ALA A 11 -6.15 5.29 2.88
C ALA A 11 -7.54 4.93 3.38
N VAL A 12 -8.46 5.90 3.38
CA VAL A 12 -9.86 5.60 3.71
C VAL A 12 -10.48 4.83 2.55
N PRO A 13 -11.42 3.93 2.80
CA PRO A 13 -12.02 3.57 4.09
C PRO A 13 -11.26 2.46 4.84
N PHE A 14 -10.12 2.02 4.32
CA PHE A 14 -9.45 0.81 4.79
C PHE A 14 -8.74 0.99 6.11
N ILE A 15 -7.99 2.08 6.24
CA ILE A 15 -7.24 2.38 7.46
C ILE A 15 -7.02 3.88 7.54
N LYS A 16 -7.29 4.46 8.71
CA LYS A 16 -7.10 5.89 8.92
C LYS A 16 -6.56 6.17 10.31
N THR A 17 -5.46 6.90 10.38
CA THR A 17 -4.91 7.43 11.62
C THR A 17 -4.86 8.96 11.61
N GLY A 18 -4.97 9.58 10.43
CA GLY A 18 -4.92 11.04 10.30
C GLY A 18 -5.36 11.50 8.93
N GLY A 19 -5.05 12.75 8.59
CA GLY A 19 -5.50 13.39 7.35
C GLY A 19 -4.93 12.78 6.08
N LEU A 20 -3.77 12.10 6.17
CA LEU A 20 -3.18 11.44 5.02
C LEU A 20 -4.13 10.43 4.39
N ALA A 21 -4.86 9.67 5.23
CA ALA A 21 -5.79 8.67 4.74
C ALA A 21 -6.90 9.28 3.91
N ASP A 22 -7.37 10.46 4.28
CA ASP A 22 -8.42 11.16 3.54
C ASP A 22 -7.93 11.58 2.16
N VAL A 23 -6.72 12.12 2.08
CA VAL A 23 -6.13 12.53 0.80
C VAL A 23 -5.91 11.31 -0.10
N ALA A 24 -5.30 10.26 0.44
CA ALA A 24 -5.00 9.06 -0.33
C ALA A 24 -6.25 8.33 -0.80
N GLY A 25 -7.34 8.41 -0.03
CA GLY A 25 -8.61 7.81 -0.41
C GLY A 25 -9.42 8.62 -1.41
N SER A 26 -9.20 9.94 -1.46
CA SER A 26 -10.00 10.86 -2.27
C SER A 26 -9.31 11.28 -3.56
N LEU A 27 -8.01 11.59 -3.49
CA LEU A 27 -7.28 12.15 -4.62
C LEU A 27 -7.34 11.31 -5.89
N PRO A 28 -7.18 9.98 -5.84
CA PRO A 28 -7.25 9.18 -7.06
C PRO A 28 -8.55 9.31 -7.85
N LYS A 29 -9.65 9.65 -7.18
CA LYS A 29 -10.96 9.74 -7.83
C LYS A 29 -11.10 10.98 -8.69
N TYR A 30 -10.23 11.98 -8.50
CA TYR A 30 -10.29 13.21 -9.28
C TYR A 30 -9.64 13.10 -10.64
N PHE A 31 -8.90 12.02 -10.92
CA PHE A 31 -8.27 11.82 -12.20
C PHE A 31 -9.26 11.23 -13.20
N ASP A 32 -9.20 11.73 -14.44
CA ASP A 32 -10.07 11.24 -15.50
C ASP A 32 -9.58 9.87 -15.98
N LYS A 33 -10.41 8.86 -15.78
CA LYS A 33 -10.05 7.47 -16.11
C LYS A 33 -9.85 7.24 -17.61
N ARG A 34 -10.28 8.17 -18.46
CA ARG A 34 -10.04 8.07 -19.89
C ARG A 34 -8.58 8.33 -20.24
N TYR A 35 -7.88 9.08 -19.40
CA TYR A 35 -6.49 9.47 -19.64
C TYR A 35 -5.51 8.89 -18.64
N PHE A 36 -6.00 8.39 -17.51
CA PHE A 36 -5.15 7.90 -16.41
C PHE A 36 -5.61 6.54 -15.92
N ASP A 37 -4.66 5.63 -15.79
CA ASP A 37 -4.87 4.37 -15.07
C ASP A 37 -4.26 4.59 -13.68
N ILE A 38 -5.15 4.74 -12.70
CA ILE A 38 -4.74 5.05 -11.32
C ILE A 38 -4.88 3.81 -10.47
N ARG A 39 -3.81 3.47 -9.76
CA ARG A 39 -3.82 2.36 -8.81
C ARG A 39 -3.23 2.81 -7.49
N VAL A 40 -3.68 2.21 -6.41
CA VAL A 40 -3.24 2.53 -5.05
C VAL A 40 -2.66 1.27 -4.43
N ILE A 41 -1.54 1.41 -3.73
CA ILE A 41 -0.92 0.31 -3.01
C ILE A 41 -0.62 0.73 -1.58
N LEU A 42 -0.98 -0.12 -0.63
CA LEU A 42 -0.79 0.14 0.79
C LEU A 42 -0.60 -1.19 1.54
N PRO A 43 -0.11 -1.13 2.79
CA PRO A 43 0.04 -2.35 3.57
C PRO A 43 -1.31 -2.93 3.98
N LYS A 44 -1.37 -4.26 4.08
CA LYS A 44 -2.52 -4.95 4.67
C LYS A 44 -2.26 -5.08 6.17
N TYR A 45 -2.77 -4.14 6.94
CA TYR A 45 -2.58 -4.16 8.39
C TYR A 45 -3.54 -5.14 9.07
N ALA A 46 -3.04 -5.83 10.08
CA ALA A 46 -3.89 -6.71 10.89
C ALA A 46 -5.00 -5.94 11.61
N CYS A 47 -4.75 -4.65 11.90
CA CYS A 47 -5.72 -3.81 12.59
C CYS A 47 -6.86 -3.29 11.70
N MET A 48 -6.82 -3.56 10.39
CA MET A 48 -7.93 -3.24 9.49
C MET A 48 -9.17 -4.02 9.90
N LYS A 49 -10.35 -3.45 9.64
CA LYS A 49 -11.60 -4.14 9.91
C LYS A 49 -11.70 -5.40 9.08
N GLN A 50 -12.21 -6.46 9.69
CA GLN A 50 -12.32 -7.76 9.05
C GLN A 50 -13.17 -7.71 7.78
N GLU A 51 -14.19 -6.85 7.75
CA GLU A 51 -15.05 -6.71 6.57
C GLU A 51 -14.27 -6.34 5.31
N TRP A 52 -13.21 -5.51 5.45
CA TRP A 52 -12.38 -5.15 4.31
C TRP A 52 -11.44 -6.28 3.93
N LYS A 53 -10.86 -6.94 4.93
CA LYS A 53 -9.96 -8.08 4.68
C LYS A 53 -10.68 -9.21 3.96
N ASP A 54 -11.95 -9.43 4.30
CA ASP A 54 -12.76 -10.48 3.68
C ASP A 54 -13.05 -10.22 2.20
N LYS A 55 -13.03 -8.95 1.79
CA LYS A 55 -13.28 -8.57 0.40
C LYS A 55 -12.05 -8.58 -0.47
N MET A 56 -10.87 -8.74 0.12
CA MET A 56 -9.63 -8.78 -0.63
C MET A 56 -9.45 -10.14 -1.31
N ASN A 57 -8.99 -10.09 -2.56
CA ASN A 57 -8.68 -11.30 -3.32
C ASN A 57 -7.18 -11.53 -3.31
N TYR A 58 -6.77 -12.74 -2.94
CA TYR A 58 -5.36 -13.13 -3.01
C TYR A 58 -4.96 -13.25 -4.48
N ILE A 59 -3.84 -12.61 -4.84
CA ILE A 59 -3.31 -12.72 -6.20
C ILE A 59 -2.14 -13.68 -6.23
N THR A 60 -1.08 -13.38 -5.49
CA THR A 60 0.12 -14.20 -5.44
C THR A 60 1.00 -13.75 -4.29
N HIS A 61 2.16 -14.40 -4.15
CA HIS A 61 3.18 -13.98 -3.20
C HIS A 61 4.56 -14.31 -3.76
N PHE A 62 5.54 -13.66 -3.20
CA PHE A 62 6.94 -13.96 -3.48
C PHE A 62 7.76 -13.60 -2.24
N TYR A 63 9.06 -13.89 -2.32
CA TYR A 63 9.98 -13.54 -1.24
C TYR A 63 11.01 -12.57 -1.77
N MET A 64 11.37 -11.60 -0.95
CA MET A 64 12.42 -10.64 -1.30
C MET A 64 13.37 -10.46 -0.13
N ASP A 65 14.61 -10.08 -0.43
CA ASP A 65 15.60 -9.82 0.60
C ASP A 65 15.52 -8.37 1.06
N LEU A 66 15.57 -8.19 2.37
CA LEU A 66 15.71 -6.88 2.98
C LEU A 66 16.92 -6.98 3.92
N GLY A 67 18.08 -6.51 3.45
CA GLY A 67 19.32 -6.77 4.13
C GLY A 67 19.60 -8.27 4.15
N TYR A 68 19.78 -8.83 5.35
CA TYR A 68 20.00 -10.27 5.51
C TYR A 68 18.71 -11.06 5.73
N LYS A 69 17.57 -10.38 5.78
CA LYS A 69 16.28 -11.03 5.99
C LYS A 69 15.64 -11.40 4.67
N ASN A 70 15.07 -12.59 4.59
CA ASN A 70 14.25 -13.01 3.45
C ASN A 70 12.78 -12.84 3.87
N CYS A 71 12.08 -11.94 3.19
CA CYS A 71 10.76 -11.49 3.61
C CYS A 71 9.67 -11.96 2.66
N TYR A 72 8.57 -12.43 3.25
CA TYR A 72 7.35 -12.76 2.51
C TYR A 72 6.68 -11.48 2.02
N VAL A 73 6.25 -11.48 0.76
CA VAL A 73 5.47 -10.38 0.17
C VAL A 73 4.23 -10.98 -0.46
N GLY A 74 3.10 -10.82 0.19
CA GLY A 74 1.81 -11.24 -0.36
C GLY A 74 1.14 -10.07 -1.05
N ILE A 75 0.39 -10.35 -2.12
CA ILE A 75 -0.34 -9.33 -2.86
C ILE A 75 -1.81 -9.67 -2.84
N MET A 76 -2.60 -8.77 -2.26
CA MET A 76 -4.05 -8.84 -2.24
C MET A 76 -4.59 -7.69 -3.08
N HIS A 77 -5.81 -7.86 -3.60
CA HIS A 77 -6.41 -6.89 -4.51
C HIS A 77 -7.88 -6.69 -4.18
N MET A 78 -8.34 -5.45 -4.35
CA MET A 78 -9.75 -5.12 -4.23
C MET A 78 -10.02 -3.89 -5.10
N GLU A 79 -11.16 -3.88 -5.79
CA GLU A 79 -11.63 -2.67 -6.46
C GLU A 79 -12.60 -1.96 -5.54
N TYR A 80 -12.41 -0.66 -5.35
CA TYR A 80 -13.29 0.15 -4.54
C TYR A 80 -13.55 1.48 -5.24
N GLU A 81 -14.82 1.78 -5.47
CA GLU A 81 -15.27 2.99 -6.17
C GLU A 81 -14.53 3.21 -7.50
N GLY A 82 -14.30 2.13 -8.22
CA GLY A 82 -13.68 2.17 -9.53
C GLY A 82 -12.16 2.29 -9.52
N ILE A 83 -11.54 2.27 -8.37
CA ILE A 83 -10.08 2.34 -8.23
C ILE A 83 -9.54 0.98 -7.80
N GLN A 84 -8.42 0.57 -8.40
CA GLN A 84 -7.76 -0.68 -8.07
C GLN A 84 -6.85 -0.48 -6.87
N PHE A 85 -7.10 -1.23 -5.81
CA PHE A 85 -6.30 -1.20 -4.58
C PHE A 85 -5.53 -2.49 -4.43
N TYR A 86 -4.23 -2.37 -4.20
CA TYR A 86 -3.37 -3.50 -3.88
C TYR A 86 -2.90 -3.38 -2.44
N PHE A 87 -2.88 -4.52 -1.74
CA PHE A 87 -2.48 -4.57 -0.34
C PHE A 87 -1.29 -5.52 -0.22
N ILE A 88 -0.23 -5.03 0.40
CA ILE A 88 0.96 -5.84 0.65
C ILE A 88 0.80 -6.54 2.00
N ASP A 89 0.83 -7.87 1.97
CA ASP A 89 0.65 -8.69 3.16
C ASP A 89 2.00 -9.16 3.69
N ASN A 90 2.24 -8.88 4.96
CA ASN A 90 3.38 -9.40 5.71
C ASN A 90 3.05 -9.31 7.19
N GLU A 91 2.85 -10.46 7.82
CA GLU A 91 2.45 -10.50 9.23
C GLU A 91 3.51 -9.98 10.17
N TYR A 92 4.78 -10.16 9.83
CA TYR A 92 5.87 -9.69 10.68
C TYR A 92 5.87 -8.18 10.84
N TYR A 93 5.65 -7.44 9.74
CA TYR A 93 5.71 -5.98 9.78
C TYR A 93 4.36 -5.32 10.10
N PHE A 94 3.26 -5.94 9.67
CA PHE A 94 1.96 -5.25 9.69
C PHE A 94 0.95 -5.84 10.66
N SER A 95 1.40 -6.66 11.62
CA SER A 95 0.48 -7.32 12.56
C SER A 95 0.19 -6.51 13.83
N GLY A 96 0.79 -5.34 13.99
CA GLY A 96 0.61 -4.53 15.18
C GLY A 96 -0.81 -3.97 15.33
N PRO A 97 -1.15 -3.44 16.53
CA PRO A 97 -2.48 -2.92 16.79
C PRO A 97 -2.79 -1.61 16.08
N LYS A 98 -1.79 -0.96 15.53
CA LYS A 98 -1.94 0.28 14.77
C LYS A 98 -0.84 0.36 13.70
N PRO A 99 -1.05 1.18 12.64
CA PRO A 99 -0.07 1.27 11.55
C PRO A 99 1.30 1.80 11.97
N TYR A 100 1.33 2.72 12.92
CA TYR A 100 2.57 3.36 13.36
C TYR A 100 2.85 3.00 14.81
N ASP A 101 4.07 2.51 15.07
CA ASP A 101 4.50 2.16 16.43
C ASP A 101 5.30 3.26 17.07
N GLY A 102 5.85 4.18 16.27
CA GLY A 102 6.83 5.15 16.71
C GLY A 102 8.22 4.53 16.78
N GLY A 103 9.25 5.36 16.61
CA GLY A 103 10.63 4.92 16.74
C GLY A 103 11.16 4.19 15.51
N THR A 104 12.25 3.43 15.73
CA THR A 104 13.02 2.83 14.64
C THR A 104 12.31 1.69 13.92
N TRP A 105 11.33 1.06 14.56
CA TRP A 105 10.56 -0.02 13.95
C TRP A 105 9.79 0.48 12.72
N ASP A 106 9.29 1.72 12.79
CA ASP A 106 8.58 2.31 11.65
C ASP A 106 9.50 2.53 10.47
N LEU A 107 10.79 2.83 10.71
CA LEU A 107 11.77 2.96 9.63
C LEU A 107 11.95 1.64 8.89
N GLU A 108 12.02 0.54 9.61
CA GLU A 108 12.16 -0.77 8.98
C GLU A 108 10.91 -1.16 8.22
N LYS A 109 9.72 -0.87 8.76
CA LYS A 109 8.45 -1.10 8.06
C LYS A 109 8.39 -0.30 6.77
N PHE A 110 8.79 0.96 6.83
CA PHE A 110 8.81 1.82 5.65
C PHE A 110 9.78 1.31 4.60
N ALA A 111 10.98 0.90 5.01
CA ALA A 111 11.97 0.34 4.09
C ALA A 111 11.44 -0.93 3.43
N PHE A 112 10.81 -1.81 4.20
CA PHE A 112 10.19 -3.02 3.67
C PHE A 112 9.11 -2.66 2.63
N PHE A 113 8.20 -1.78 3.01
CA PHE A 113 7.09 -1.38 2.15
C PHE A 113 7.59 -0.77 0.84
N SER A 114 8.56 0.15 0.93
CA SER A 114 9.09 0.84 -0.25
C SER A 114 9.72 -0.14 -1.23
N LYS A 115 10.52 -1.08 -0.73
CA LYS A 115 11.12 -2.09 -1.58
C LYS A 115 10.07 -3.04 -2.17
N ALA A 116 9.09 -3.42 -1.35
CA ALA A 116 8.02 -4.31 -1.79
C ALA A 116 7.20 -3.68 -2.91
N VAL A 117 6.87 -2.38 -2.81
CA VAL A 117 6.13 -1.67 -3.86
C VAL A 117 6.82 -1.83 -5.20
N LEU A 118 8.12 -1.57 -5.25
CA LEU A 118 8.88 -1.67 -6.49
C LEU A 118 8.93 -3.12 -7.00
N SER A 119 9.05 -4.08 -6.09
CA SER A 119 9.12 -5.50 -6.45
C SER A 119 7.79 -6.05 -6.93
N VAL A 120 6.68 -5.50 -6.46
CA VAL A 120 5.32 -5.92 -6.83
C VAL A 120 4.97 -5.52 -8.26
N LEU A 121 5.47 -4.37 -8.72
CA LEU A 121 5.06 -3.80 -10.02
C LEU A 121 5.20 -4.75 -11.19
N PRO A 122 6.36 -5.42 -11.41
CA PRO A 122 6.44 -6.38 -12.51
C PRO A 122 5.55 -7.59 -12.32
N VAL A 123 5.26 -7.96 -11.07
CA VAL A 123 4.41 -9.12 -10.78
C VAL A 123 2.96 -8.86 -11.19
N ILE A 124 2.46 -7.66 -10.94
CA ILE A 124 1.09 -7.28 -11.34
C ILE A 124 1.03 -6.74 -12.77
N GLY A 125 2.16 -6.60 -13.43
CA GLY A 125 2.21 -6.13 -14.80
C GLY A 125 1.86 -4.66 -14.97
N PHE A 126 2.13 -3.84 -13.97
CA PHE A 126 1.83 -2.41 -14.01
C PHE A 126 3.13 -1.61 -14.08
N ARG A 127 3.25 -0.77 -15.09
CA ARG A 127 4.43 0.08 -15.27
C ARG A 127 4.00 1.54 -15.10
N PRO A 128 4.16 2.11 -13.91
CA PRO A 128 3.74 3.48 -13.67
C PRO A 128 4.64 4.48 -14.39
N ASP A 129 4.02 5.51 -14.93
CA ASP A 129 4.75 6.68 -15.42
C ASP A 129 5.13 7.58 -14.26
N ILE A 130 4.29 7.60 -13.23
CA ILE A 130 4.48 8.42 -12.03
C ILE A 130 4.15 7.56 -10.82
N ILE A 131 5.03 7.61 -9.81
CA ILE A 131 4.75 7.03 -8.49
C ILE A 131 4.63 8.20 -7.52
N HIS A 132 3.43 8.37 -6.98
CA HIS A 132 3.17 9.40 -5.98
C HIS A 132 3.23 8.73 -4.61
N CYS A 133 4.26 9.05 -3.84
CA CYS A 133 4.48 8.45 -2.53
C CYS A 133 3.91 9.33 -1.43
N HIS A 134 3.10 8.72 -0.56
CA HIS A 134 2.68 9.32 0.69
C HIS A 134 3.45 8.58 1.77
N ASP A 135 4.55 9.18 2.20
CA ASP A 135 5.53 8.58 3.08
C ASP A 135 5.14 8.80 4.53
N TRP A 136 5.08 7.75 5.33
CA TRP A 136 4.74 7.92 6.73
C TRP A 136 5.88 8.49 7.58
N GLN A 137 7.01 8.74 6.98
CA GLN A 137 8.08 9.47 7.65
C GLN A 137 7.83 10.97 7.71
N ARG A 138 6.89 11.46 6.95
CA ARG A 138 6.63 12.90 6.87
C ARG A 138 6.18 13.50 8.20
N SER A 139 5.52 12.72 9.02
CA SER A 139 5.04 13.20 10.29
C SER A 139 6.16 13.53 11.28
N GLU A 140 7.38 13.12 10.98
CA GLU A 140 8.53 13.35 11.84
C GLU A 140 9.23 14.67 11.54
N GLU A 141 8.86 15.30 10.47
CA GLU A 141 9.43 16.59 10.09
C GLU A 141 8.72 17.73 10.79
#